data_6de9cb1825580ca0b0a18d998c48c738
#
_entry.id   6de9cb1825580ca0b0a18d998c48c738
#
_cell.length_a   1.000
_cell.length_b   1.000
_cell.length_c   1.000
_cell.angle_alpha   90.00
_cell.angle_beta   90.00
_cell.angle_gamma   90.00
#
_symmetry.space_group_name_H-M   'P 1'
#
loop_
_entity.id
_entity.type
_entity.pdbx_description
1 polymer ?
#
loop_
_entity_poly.entity_id
_entity_poly.type
_entity_poly.pdbx_seq_one_letter_code
_entity_poly.pdbx_strand_id
1 'polypeptide(L)'
;MQLILEGIVARVQRDLKVIINHFVWMANHAHIIVEARDAQQCTRFYGEVQKQLTEAVKRLLGREHLSLWRSNETSVMHLGDRESVMRRIAYLYANPARAGLVNAIEQYPGVSSWSGFQ
;
A
#
# COMPACT_ATOMS: atom_id res chain seq x y z
N MET A 1 14.31 -3.74 -3.83
CA MET A 1 12.94 -4.03 -3.40
C MET A 1 11.99 -2.86 -3.61
N GLN A 2 12.38 -1.66 -3.19
CA GLN A 2 11.54 -0.45 -3.34
C GLN A 2 11.16 -0.17 -4.79
N LEU A 3 12.12 -0.21 -5.71
CA LEU A 3 11.84 0.03 -7.14
C LEU A 3 10.91 -1.01 -7.73
N ILE A 4 11.04 -2.27 -7.30
CA ILE A 4 10.16 -3.35 -7.74
C ILE A 4 8.73 -3.09 -7.30
N LEU A 5 8.54 -2.73 -6.04
CA LEU A 5 7.22 -2.44 -5.50
C LEU A 5 6.58 -1.24 -6.20
N GLU A 6 7.32 -0.15 -6.37
CA GLU A 6 6.81 1.04 -7.04
C GLU A 6 6.39 0.74 -8.48
N GLY A 7 7.17 -0.06 -9.20
CA GLY A 7 6.83 -0.47 -10.57
C GLY A 7 5.58 -1.32 -10.63
N ILE A 8 5.42 -2.25 -9.69
CA ILE A 8 4.21 -3.09 -9.60
C ILE A 8 2.98 -2.25 -9.31
N VAL A 9 3.06 -1.38 -8.31
CA VAL A 9 1.93 -0.52 -7.93
C VAL A 9 1.52 0.37 -9.10
N ALA A 10 2.47 0.99 -9.79
CA ALA A 10 2.19 1.85 -10.93
C ALA A 10 1.51 1.08 -12.07
N ARG A 11 1.98 -0.14 -12.36
CA ARG A 11 1.42 -0.95 -13.42
C ARG A 11 0.01 -1.44 -13.09
N VAL A 12 -0.21 -1.93 -11.88
CA VAL A 12 -1.53 -2.42 -11.47
C VAL A 12 -2.54 -1.28 -11.38
N GLN A 13 -2.12 -0.12 -10.89
CA GLN A 13 -2.94 1.08 -10.87
C GLN A 13 -3.42 1.44 -12.27
N ARG A 14 -2.51 1.45 -13.23
CA ARG A 14 -2.83 1.76 -14.62
C ARG A 14 -3.80 0.74 -15.21
N ASP A 15 -3.54 -0.54 -15.00
CA ASP A 15 -4.31 -1.62 -15.62
C ASP A 15 -5.73 -1.72 -15.04
N LEU A 16 -5.90 -1.50 -13.76
CA LEU A 16 -7.19 -1.56 -13.08
C LEU A 16 -7.89 -0.20 -12.97
N LYS A 17 -7.24 0.88 -13.42
CA LYS A 17 -7.80 2.24 -13.45
C LYS A 17 -8.23 2.72 -12.06
N VAL A 18 -7.41 2.46 -11.06
CA VAL A 18 -7.59 2.95 -9.70
C VAL A 18 -6.70 4.17 -9.52
N ILE A 19 -7.16 5.18 -8.79
CA ILE A 19 -6.37 6.37 -8.48
C ILE A 19 -5.84 6.22 -7.06
N ILE A 20 -4.51 6.20 -6.91
CA ILE A 20 -3.88 6.14 -5.61
C ILE A 20 -3.60 7.57 -5.16
N ASN A 21 -4.20 7.96 -4.04
CA ASN A 21 -4.01 9.30 -3.49
C ASN A 21 -2.88 9.36 -2.47
N HIS A 22 -2.88 8.42 -1.52
CA HIS A 22 -1.86 8.36 -0.47
C HIS A 22 -1.56 6.91 -0.13
N PHE A 23 -0.31 6.61 0.20
CA PHE A 23 0.04 5.29 0.67
C PHE A 23 1.29 5.32 1.56
N VAL A 24 1.35 4.34 2.47
CA VAL A 24 2.56 3.98 3.22
C VAL A 24 2.66 2.46 3.19
N TRP A 25 3.76 1.95 2.69
CA TRP A 25 4.02 0.52 2.61
C TRP A 25 5.00 0.12 3.70
N MET A 26 4.57 -0.75 4.59
CA MET A 26 5.38 -1.26 5.68
C MET A 26 5.73 -2.74 5.41
N ALA A 27 6.68 -3.29 6.19
CA ALA A 27 7.27 -4.60 5.91
C ALA A 27 6.23 -5.72 5.72
N ASN A 28 5.17 -5.72 6.51
CA ASN A 28 4.17 -6.79 6.50
C ASN A 28 2.74 -6.29 6.24
N HIS A 29 2.56 -5.00 5.99
CA HIS A 29 1.24 -4.44 5.67
C HIS A 29 1.38 -3.07 5.01
N ALA A 30 0.28 -2.60 4.44
CA ALA A 30 0.23 -1.30 3.80
C ALA A 30 -1.06 -0.58 4.16
N HIS A 31 -1.00 0.75 4.15
CA HIS A 31 -2.15 1.62 4.26
C HIS A 31 -2.24 2.43 2.97
N ILE A 32 -3.39 2.36 2.29
CA ILE A 32 -3.56 2.96 0.98
C ILE A 32 -4.91 3.66 0.94
N ILE A 33 -4.92 4.91 0.49
CA ILE A 33 -6.15 5.66 0.24
C ILE A 33 -6.28 5.82 -1.27
N VAL A 34 -7.36 5.28 -1.83
CA VAL A 34 -7.58 5.22 -3.27
C VAL A 34 -8.97 5.72 -3.65
N GLU A 35 -9.10 6.17 -4.89
CA GLU A 35 -10.38 6.37 -5.54
C GLU A 35 -10.63 5.19 -6.45
N ALA A 36 -11.71 4.46 -6.18
CA ALA A 36 -12.08 3.28 -6.93
C ALA A 36 -13.60 3.27 -7.13
N ARG A 37 -14.03 2.48 -8.09
CA ARG A 37 -15.44 2.35 -8.43
C ARG A 37 -16.26 1.77 -7.28
N ASP A 38 -15.69 0.79 -6.57
CA ASP A 38 -16.33 0.09 -5.46
C ASP A 38 -15.29 -0.64 -4.60
N ALA A 39 -15.74 -1.24 -3.50
CA ALA A 39 -14.87 -1.99 -2.61
C ALA A 39 -14.24 -3.20 -3.30
N GLN A 40 -14.95 -3.81 -4.23
CA GLN A 40 -14.47 -4.97 -4.97
C GLN A 40 -13.25 -4.62 -5.82
N GLN A 41 -13.27 -3.47 -6.47
CA GLN A 41 -12.13 -2.98 -7.25
C GLN A 41 -10.93 -2.69 -6.36
N CYS A 42 -11.14 -2.12 -5.18
CA CYS A 42 -10.07 -1.91 -4.20
C CYS A 42 -9.41 -3.23 -3.79
N THR A 43 -10.20 -4.23 -3.45
CA THR A 43 -9.72 -5.54 -3.04
C THR A 43 -8.95 -6.20 -4.18
N ARG A 44 -9.46 -6.11 -5.39
CA ARG A 44 -8.81 -6.65 -6.58
C ARG A 44 -7.46 -5.96 -6.84
N PHE A 45 -7.43 -4.63 -6.71
CA PHE A 45 -6.20 -3.86 -6.87
C PHE A 45 -5.13 -4.32 -5.88
N TYR A 46 -5.48 -4.35 -4.60
CA TYR A 46 -4.53 -4.72 -3.57
C TYR A 46 -4.08 -6.18 -3.70
N GLY A 47 -5.01 -7.08 -3.99
CA GLY A 47 -4.69 -8.49 -4.22
C GLY A 47 -3.74 -8.70 -5.39
N GLU A 48 -3.91 -7.94 -6.47
CA GLU A 48 -3.02 -8.04 -7.62
C GLU A 48 -1.62 -7.52 -7.31
N VAL A 49 -1.51 -6.42 -6.54
CA VAL A 49 -0.21 -5.91 -6.09
C VAL A 49 0.50 -6.94 -5.23
N GLN A 50 -0.22 -7.54 -4.26
CA GLN A 50 0.35 -8.57 -3.39
C GLN A 50 0.83 -9.78 -4.19
N LYS A 51 0.03 -10.24 -5.14
CA LYS A 51 0.37 -11.37 -6.00
C LYS A 51 1.64 -11.11 -6.80
N GLN A 52 1.71 -9.97 -7.47
CA GLN A 52 2.86 -9.64 -8.31
C GLN A 52 4.12 -9.43 -7.47
N LEU A 53 4.00 -8.82 -6.30
CA LEU A 53 5.13 -8.65 -5.40
C LEU A 53 5.64 -10.00 -4.90
N THR A 54 4.75 -10.89 -4.50
CA THR A 54 5.12 -12.24 -4.06
C THR A 54 5.87 -12.98 -5.17
N GLU A 55 5.38 -12.93 -6.40
CA GLU A 55 6.04 -13.58 -7.54
C GLU A 55 7.42 -12.99 -7.81
N ALA A 56 7.57 -11.68 -7.72
CA ALA A 56 8.86 -11.03 -7.93
C ALA A 56 9.87 -11.45 -6.85
N VAL A 57 9.45 -11.49 -5.59
CA VAL A 57 10.33 -11.89 -4.48
C VAL A 57 10.70 -13.38 -4.60
N LYS A 58 9.77 -14.23 -4.99
CA LYS A 58 10.07 -15.65 -5.24
C LYS A 58 11.20 -15.81 -6.25
N ARG A 59 11.13 -15.08 -7.36
CA ARG A 59 12.17 -15.12 -8.40
C ARG A 59 13.51 -14.66 -7.88
N LEU A 60 13.53 -13.56 -7.11
CA LEU A 60 14.76 -13.04 -6.54
C LEU A 60 15.41 -14.00 -5.55
N LEU A 61 14.61 -14.73 -4.77
CA LEU A 61 15.10 -15.67 -3.77
C LEU A 61 15.29 -17.08 -4.30
N GLY A 62 14.85 -17.37 -5.54
CA GLY A 62 14.90 -18.71 -6.10
C GLY A 62 14.00 -19.71 -5.39
N ARG A 63 12.89 -19.26 -4.80
CA ARG A 63 11.94 -20.08 -4.06
C ARG A 63 10.70 -20.35 -4.86
N GLU A 64 10.19 -21.58 -4.80
CA GLU A 64 8.92 -21.95 -5.44
C GLU A 64 7.71 -21.61 -4.58
N HIS A 65 7.89 -21.65 -3.27
CA HIS A 65 6.81 -21.39 -2.32
C HIS A 65 7.21 -20.29 -1.35
N LEU A 66 6.41 -19.26 -1.30
CA LEU A 66 6.63 -18.11 -0.41
C LEU A 66 5.29 -17.45 -0.12
N SER A 67 5.06 -17.15 1.15
CA SER A 67 3.91 -16.34 1.57
C SER A 67 4.42 -15.12 2.30
N LEU A 68 4.16 -13.94 1.74
CA LEU A 68 4.54 -12.66 2.34
C LEU A 68 3.44 -12.08 3.22
N TRP A 69 2.21 -12.53 3.01
CA TRP A 69 1.02 -11.92 3.61
C TRP A 69 0.18 -12.97 4.29
N ARG A 70 -0.47 -12.58 5.37
CA ARG A 70 -1.49 -13.43 5.98
C ARG A 70 -2.78 -13.28 5.18
N SER A 71 -3.48 -14.40 4.95
CA SER A 71 -4.79 -14.36 4.32
C SER A 71 -5.79 -13.64 5.21
N ASN A 72 -6.74 -12.95 4.59
CA ASN A 72 -7.87 -12.28 5.23
C ASN A 72 -7.53 -11.07 6.11
N GLU A 73 -6.36 -10.45 5.91
CA GLU A 73 -6.00 -9.23 6.64
C GLU A 73 -6.32 -7.94 5.88
N THR A 74 -6.81 -8.05 4.64
CA THR A 74 -7.19 -6.87 3.88
C THR A 74 -8.54 -6.34 4.37
N SER A 75 -8.57 -5.07 4.76
CA SER A 75 -9.77 -4.38 5.19
C SER A 75 -10.00 -3.17 4.31
N VAL A 76 -11.20 -3.04 3.76
CA VAL A 76 -11.58 -1.91 2.91
C VAL A 76 -12.63 -1.08 3.64
N MET A 77 -12.38 0.23 3.75
CA MET A 77 -13.28 1.15 4.41
C MET A 77 -13.67 2.28 3.47
N HIS A 78 -14.97 2.54 3.36
CA HIS A 78 -15.46 3.67 2.58
C HIS A 78 -15.31 4.97 3.39
N LEU A 79 -14.67 5.97 2.80
CA LEU A 79 -14.49 7.28 3.41
C LEU A 79 -15.46 8.25 2.75
N GLY A 80 -16.60 8.50 3.42
CA GLY A 80 -17.72 9.22 2.83
C GLY A 80 -17.65 10.74 2.89
N ASP A 81 -16.84 11.32 3.77
CA ASP A 81 -16.78 12.76 3.95
C ASP A 81 -15.34 13.26 4.09
N ARG A 82 -15.19 14.58 3.96
CA ARG A 82 -13.88 15.22 4.00
C ARG A 82 -13.15 15.01 5.33
N GLU A 83 -13.87 15.08 6.44
CA GLU A 83 -13.28 14.92 7.76
C GLU A 83 -12.72 13.51 7.96
N SER A 84 -13.48 12.49 7.54
CA SER A 84 -13.02 11.10 7.59
C SER A 84 -11.78 10.90 6.73
N VAL A 85 -11.75 11.48 5.54
CA VAL A 85 -10.59 11.40 4.65
C VAL A 85 -9.37 12.03 5.30
N MET A 86 -9.52 13.22 5.88
CA MET A 86 -8.41 13.94 6.52
C MET A 86 -7.85 13.16 7.72
N ARG A 87 -8.73 12.57 8.53
CA ARG A 87 -8.31 11.72 9.65
C ARG A 87 -7.51 10.51 9.17
N ARG A 88 -7.97 9.87 8.10
CA ARG A 88 -7.29 8.68 7.57
C ARG A 88 -5.96 9.03 6.93
N ILE A 89 -5.85 10.17 6.27
CA ILE A 89 -4.56 10.63 5.75
C ILE A 89 -3.56 10.83 6.90
N ALA A 90 -3.99 11.50 7.97
CA ALA A 90 -3.13 11.69 9.14
C ALA A 90 -2.74 10.36 9.79
N TYR A 91 -3.69 9.44 9.95
CA TYR A 91 -3.45 8.12 10.50
C TYR A 91 -2.44 7.34 9.63
N LEU A 92 -2.62 7.40 8.32
CA LEU A 92 -1.76 6.70 7.38
C LEU A 92 -0.31 7.13 7.53
N TYR A 93 -0.04 8.43 7.52
CA TYR A 93 1.33 8.93 7.63
C TYR A 93 1.91 8.83 9.05
N ALA A 94 1.06 8.69 10.07
CA ALA A 94 1.52 8.49 11.44
C ALA A 94 1.93 7.04 11.72
N ASN A 95 1.56 6.09 10.85
CA ASN A 95 1.78 4.67 11.12
C ASN A 95 3.24 4.27 11.35
N PRO A 96 4.22 4.72 10.57
CA PRO A 96 5.60 4.35 10.85
C PRO A 96 6.08 4.80 12.22
N ALA A 97 5.67 5.98 12.67
CA ALA A 97 6.00 6.47 14.02
C ALA A 97 5.29 5.67 15.10
N ARG A 98 4.00 5.36 14.90
CA ARG A 98 3.20 4.56 15.85
C ARG A 98 3.73 3.14 15.97
N ALA A 99 4.32 2.59 14.91
CA ALA A 99 4.95 1.28 14.93
C ALA A 99 6.35 1.31 15.55
N GLY A 100 6.86 2.47 15.96
CA GLY A 100 8.16 2.62 16.57
C GLY A 100 9.33 2.56 15.60
N LEU A 101 9.06 2.69 14.29
CA LEU A 101 10.11 2.58 13.27
C LEU A 101 10.89 3.88 13.09
N VAL A 102 10.21 5.01 13.22
CA VAL A 102 10.78 6.36 13.07
C VAL A 102 10.05 7.29 14.03
N ASN A 103 10.57 8.51 14.21
CA ASN A 103 9.90 9.52 15.02
C ASN A 103 8.85 10.32 14.22
N ALA A 104 9.06 10.47 12.90
CA ALA A 104 8.15 11.18 12.02
C ALA A 104 8.21 10.58 10.62
N ILE A 105 7.17 10.83 9.81
CA ILE A 105 7.07 10.26 8.45
C ILE A 105 8.23 10.68 7.56
N GLU A 106 8.76 11.88 7.75
CA GLU A 106 9.89 12.38 6.97
C GLU A 106 11.14 11.50 7.11
N GLN A 107 11.23 10.76 8.22
CA GLN A 107 12.36 9.88 8.52
C GLN A 107 12.16 8.47 8.01
N TYR A 108 10.96 8.14 7.50
CA TYR A 108 10.66 6.78 7.07
C TYR A 108 11.36 6.47 5.74
N PRO A 109 12.29 5.48 5.72
CA PRO A 109 13.05 5.14 4.52
C PRO A 109 12.30 4.24 3.54
N GLY A 110 11.13 3.74 3.92
CA GLY A 110 10.34 2.82 3.09
C GLY A 110 9.53 3.54 2.02
N VAL A 111 8.70 2.77 1.31
CA VAL A 111 7.89 3.27 0.21
C VAL A 111 6.67 4.01 0.75
N SER A 112 6.55 5.28 0.41
CA SER A 112 5.37 6.09 0.77
C SER A 112 5.18 7.23 -0.24
N SER A 113 4.00 7.82 -0.21
CA SER A 113 3.65 8.96 -1.05
C SER A 113 3.91 10.31 -0.37
N TRP A 114 4.56 10.32 0.81
CA TRP A 114 4.75 11.56 1.58
C TRP A 114 5.46 12.65 0.79
N SER A 115 6.54 12.32 0.10
CA SER A 115 7.30 13.30 -0.67
C SER A 115 6.49 13.90 -1.82
N GLY A 116 5.63 13.10 -2.44
CA GLY A 116 4.74 13.57 -3.50
C GLY A 116 3.58 14.39 -2.98
N PHE A 117 3.18 14.16 -1.71
CA PHE A 117 2.10 14.88 -1.06
C PHE A 117 2.51 16.32 -0.72
N GLN A 118 3.75 16.50 -0.35
CA GLN A 118 4.28 17.84 -0.07
C GLN A 118 4.38 18.68 -1.33
#